data_33e8e6864fa21f26c3923bbc76f14227
#
_entry.id   33e8e6864fa21f26c3923bbc76f14227
#
_cell.length_a   1.000
_cell.length_b   1.000
_cell.length_c   1.000
_cell.angle_alpha   90.00
_cell.angle_beta   90.00
_cell.angle_gamma   90.00
#
_symmetry.space_group_name_H-M   'P 1'
#
loop_
_entity.id
_entity.type
_entity.pdbx_description
1 polymer ?
#
loop_
_entity_poly.entity_id
_entity_poly.type
_entity_poly.pdbx_seq_one_letter_code
_entity_poly.pdbx_strand_id
1 'polypeptide(L)'
;MKKLVLLTIIAIGLSACQSSMTVVSDSDKSVDFNQFKTFQLLPWPEELNSLVGRTSQLLVDKSIKETLISYGYTYVEKNADLVVSTYVHIDEKEGVSAYSNYYGPSGYGYYGGFGYGYGYGYGYGGGVTTTTYQEYTYKEGSLILDFYDQKEKKLVWQGIGTDELSDDVKKIQNHIPSYVRQVLYDFPKVKSK
;
A
#
# COMPACT_ATOMS: atom_id res chain seq x y z
N MET A 1 -38.50 -17.17 9.82
CA MET A 1 -37.75 -16.17 10.59
C MET A 1 -36.28 -16.54 10.80
N LYS A 2 -35.92 -17.75 11.27
CA LYS A 2 -34.50 -18.15 11.47
C LYS A 2 -33.59 -18.07 10.21
N LYS A 3 -34.14 -18.41 9.03
CA LYS A 3 -33.38 -18.36 7.74
C LYS A 3 -33.12 -16.92 7.26
N LEU A 4 -34.00 -15.97 7.61
CA LEU A 4 -33.83 -14.55 7.24
C LEU A 4 -32.75 -13.88 8.08
N VAL A 5 -32.65 -14.22 9.38
CA VAL A 5 -31.62 -13.72 10.29
C VAL A 5 -30.21 -14.22 9.88
N LEU A 6 -30.11 -15.47 9.41
CA LEU A 6 -28.85 -16.03 8.93
C LEU A 6 -28.33 -15.31 7.68
N LEU A 7 -29.21 -14.91 6.77
CA LEU A 7 -28.86 -14.18 5.55
C LEU A 7 -28.37 -12.77 5.86
N THR A 8 -28.92 -12.12 6.88
CA THR A 8 -28.50 -10.76 7.29
C THR A 8 -27.13 -10.73 7.94
N ILE A 9 -26.72 -11.79 8.66
CA ILE A 9 -25.40 -11.90 9.31
C ILE A 9 -24.28 -12.07 8.27
N ILE A 10 -24.55 -12.76 7.15
CA ILE A 10 -23.56 -12.96 6.07
C ILE A 10 -23.29 -11.66 5.30
N ALA A 11 -24.25 -10.74 5.23
CA ALA A 11 -24.12 -9.48 4.50
C ALA A 11 -23.21 -8.43 5.19
N ILE A 12 -22.96 -8.57 6.51
CA ILE A 12 -22.17 -7.58 7.29
C ILE A 12 -20.67 -7.86 7.22
N GLY A 13 -20.25 -9.03 6.73
CA GLY A 13 -18.84 -9.47 6.70
C GLY A 13 -18.00 -8.93 5.54
N LEU A 14 -18.53 -8.13 4.60
CA LEU A 14 -17.86 -7.75 3.36
C LEU A 14 -17.34 -6.31 3.33
N SER A 15 -17.24 -5.62 4.47
CA SER A 15 -16.44 -4.38 4.54
C SER A 15 -14.95 -4.72 4.58
N ALA A 16 -14.41 -5.23 3.46
CA ALA A 16 -12.97 -5.28 3.25
C ALA A 16 -12.47 -3.83 3.25
N CYS A 17 -11.68 -3.43 4.25
CA CYS A 17 -10.89 -2.22 4.19
C CYS A 17 -9.97 -2.34 2.98
N GLN A 18 -10.35 -1.69 1.89
CA GLN A 18 -9.53 -1.61 0.70
C GLN A 18 -8.38 -0.67 1.05
N SER A 19 -7.18 -1.21 1.21
CA SER A 19 -5.95 -0.42 1.28
C SER A 19 -5.84 0.37 -0.03
N SER A 20 -5.57 1.66 0.07
CA SER A 20 -5.36 2.53 -1.09
C SER A 20 -4.00 2.32 -1.75
N MET A 21 -3.14 1.49 -1.14
CA MET A 21 -1.78 1.23 -1.57
C MET A 21 -1.71 0.65 -2.99
N THR A 22 -0.97 1.32 -3.85
CA THR A 22 -0.63 0.83 -5.18
C THR A 22 0.67 0.02 -5.09
N VAL A 23 0.66 -1.21 -5.59
CA VAL A 23 1.85 -2.07 -5.63
C VAL A 23 2.20 -2.42 -7.06
N VAL A 24 3.49 -2.27 -7.39
CA VAL A 24 4.07 -2.69 -8.66
C VAL A 24 5.26 -3.59 -8.37
N SER A 25 5.38 -4.70 -9.05
CA SER A 25 6.55 -5.59 -8.95
C SER A 25 7.06 -6.01 -10.32
N ASP A 26 8.36 -6.20 -10.41
CA ASP A 26 9.02 -6.75 -11.60
C ASP A 26 10.07 -7.80 -11.21
N SER A 27 10.26 -8.78 -12.06
CA SER A 27 11.20 -9.87 -11.82
C SER A 27 11.89 -10.31 -13.10
N ASP A 28 13.18 -10.64 -13.00
CA ASP A 28 13.91 -11.25 -14.12
C ASP A 28 13.35 -12.65 -14.42
N LYS A 29 12.69 -12.77 -15.54
CA LYS A 29 12.03 -14.03 -15.97
C LYS A 29 13.02 -15.14 -16.32
N SER A 30 14.31 -14.85 -16.48
CA SER A 30 15.36 -15.81 -16.75
C SER A 30 15.91 -16.49 -15.49
N VAL A 31 15.53 -15.99 -14.29
CA VAL A 31 16.04 -16.47 -13.00
C VAL A 31 15.12 -17.52 -12.40
N ASP A 32 15.68 -18.68 -12.05
CA ASP A 32 14.99 -19.68 -11.24
C ASP A 32 15.13 -19.36 -9.75
N PHE A 33 14.08 -18.79 -9.14
CA PHE A 33 14.07 -18.44 -7.73
C PHE A 33 14.18 -19.63 -6.78
N ASN A 34 13.95 -20.86 -7.25
CA ASN A 34 14.10 -22.05 -6.41
C ASN A 34 15.56 -22.33 -6.02
N GLN A 35 16.55 -21.72 -6.70
CA GLN A 35 17.97 -21.84 -6.35
C GLN A 35 18.32 -21.06 -5.07
N PHE A 36 17.58 -20.01 -4.72
CA PHE A 36 17.83 -19.19 -3.56
C PHE A 36 17.16 -19.78 -2.32
N LYS A 37 17.89 -19.85 -1.21
CA LYS A 37 17.40 -20.38 0.08
C LYS A 37 17.57 -19.39 1.22
N THR A 38 18.56 -18.53 1.11
CA THR A 38 18.95 -17.60 2.16
C THR A 38 18.85 -16.16 1.70
N PHE A 39 18.58 -15.25 2.65
CA PHE A 39 18.58 -13.82 2.38
C PHE A 39 19.25 -13.05 3.51
N GLN A 40 19.82 -11.89 3.18
CA GLN A 40 20.32 -10.89 4.12
C GLN A 40 19.75 -9.51 3.79
N LEU A 41 19.67 -8.64 4.80
CA LEU A 41 19.28 -7.24 4.61
C LEU A 41 20.53 -6.38 4.56
N LEU A 42 20.59 -5.42 3.63
CA LEU A 42 21.58 -4.37 3.66
C LEU A 42 21.25 -3.34 4.75
N PRO A 43 22.29 -2.67 5.31
CA PRO A 43 22.05 -1.48 6.13
C PRO A 43 21.26 -0.43 5.35
N TRP A 44 20.43 0.31 6.06
CA TRP A 44 19.74 1.46 5.50
C TRP A 44 20.72 2.52 5.05
N PRO A 45 20.51 3.18 3.89
CA PRO A 45 21.29 4.33 3.47
C PRO A 45 21.26 5.45 4.53
N GLU A 46 22.40 6.08 4.80
CA GLU A 46 22.53 7.11 5.85
C GLU A 46 21.61 8.32 5.60
N GLU A 47 21.41 8.69 4.35
CA GLU A 47 20.53 9.78 3.92
C GLU A 47 19.07 9.57 4.33
N LEU A 48 18.63 8.33 4.50
CA LEU A 48 17.26 8.01 4.92
C LEU A 48 17.05 8.14 6.44
N ASN A 49 18.11 8.30 7.25
CA ASN A 49 17.96 8.40 8.70
C ASN A 49 17.19 9.65 9.15
N SER A 50 17.24 10.74 8.38
CA SER A 50 16.46 11.95 8.63
C SER A 50 15.01 11.83 8.16
N LEU A 51 14.75 10.98 7.16
CA LEU A 51 13.45 10.82 6.54
C LEU A 51 12.61 9.73 7.25
N VAL A 52 13.25 8.61 7.59
CA VAL A 52 12.61 7.45 8.21
C VAL A 52 13.21 7.22 9.59
N GLY A 53 12.44 7.50 10.64
CA GLY A 53 12.91 7.31 12.01
C GLY A 53 13.33 5.86 12.29
N ARG A 54 14.34 5.67 13.17
CA ARG A 54 14.94 4.37 13.48
C ARG A 54 13.92 3.28 13.85
N THR A 55 12.87 3.63 14.60
CA THR A 55 11.82 2.68 14.96
C THR A 55 11.09 2.14 13.73
N SER A 56 10.77 3.00 12.77
CA SER A 56 10.11 2.61 11.53
C SER A 56 11.01 1.73 10.67
N GLN A 57 12.32 2.04 10.58
CA GLN A 57 13.31 1.19 9.90
C GLN A 57 13.33 -0.23 10.50
N LEU A 58 13.39 -0.33 11.85
CA LEU A 58 13.38 -1.62 12.53
C LEU A 58 12.09 -2.41 12.31
N LEU A 59 10.93 -1.73 12.21
CA LEU A 59 9.66 -2.37 11.90
C LEU A 59 9.62 -2.89 10.46
N VAL A 60 10.17 -2.14 9.51
CA VAL A 60 10.29 -2.59 8.11
C VAL A 60 11.19 -3.82 8.03
N ASP A 61 12.40 -3.75 8.60
CA ASP A 61 13.35 -4.88 8.61
C ASP A 61 12.74 -6.13 9.22
N LYS A 62 12.07 -5.98 10.38
CA LYS A 62 11.35 -7.08 11.04
C LYS A 62 10.28 -7.67 10.12
N SER A 63 9.47 -6.82 9.50
CA SER A 63 8.36 -7.25 8.64
C SER A 63 8.85 -7.96 7.38
N ILE A 64 9.97 -7.50 6.78
CA ILE A 64 10.62 -8.19 5.65
C ILE A 64 11.08 -9.58 6.09
N LYS A 65 11.81 -9.68 7.22
CA LYS A 65 12.30 -10.96 7.75
C LYS A 65 11.15 -11.93 7.99
N GLU A 66 10.12 -11.53 8.73
CA GLU A 66 8.96 -12.38 9.04
C GLU A 66 8.25 -12.85 7.77
N THR A 67 8.07 -11.96 6.78
CA THR A 67 7.40 -12.30 5.53
C THR A 67 8.22 -13.30 4.71
N LEU A 68 9.51 -13.06 4.50
CA LEU A 68 10.38 -13.96 3.72
C LEU A 68 10.58 -15.31 4.40
N ILE A 69 10.66 -15.34 5.74
CA ILE A 69 10.70 -16.60 6.50
C ILE A 69 9.39 -17.38 6.26
N SER A 70 8.24 -16.71 6.27
CA SER A 70 6.95 -17.36 5.97
C SER A 70 6.86 -17.88 4.52
N TYR A 71 7.66 -17.33 3.61
CA TYR A 71 7.78 -17.78 2.21
C TYR A 71 8.81 -18.93 2.04
N GLY A 72 9.44 -19.37 3.12
CA GLY A 72 10.35 -20.51 3.15
C GLY A 72 11.84 -20.15 2.99
N TYR A 73 12.19 -18.87 3.05
CA TYR A 73 13.59 -18.43 3.05
C TYR A 73 14.18 -18.41 4.46
N THR A 74 15.50 -18.53 4.56
CA THR A 74 16.24 -18.44 5.83
C THR A 74 17.01 -17.13 5.90
N TYR A 75 16.84 -16.37 6.98
CA TYR A 75 17.64 -15.17 7.21
C TYR A 75 19.05 -15.54 7.69
N VAL A 76 20.06 -14.90 7.09
CA VAL A 76 21.47 -14.96 7.55
C VAL A 76 22.06 -13.55 7.56
N GLU A 77 23.06 -13.32 8.40
CA GLU A 77 23.66 -11.98 8.54
C GLU A 77 24.59 -11.63 7.36
N LYS A 78 25.22 -12.65 6.75
CA LYS A 78 26.22 -12.49 5.69
C LYS A 78 26.19 -13.67 4.74
N ASN A 79 26.68 -13.45 3.52
CA ASN A 79 26.87 -14.49 2.51
C ASN A 79 25.56 -15.22 2.15
N ALA A 80 24.47 -14.49 2.10
CA ALA A 80 23.18 -15.00 1.65
C ALA A 80 23.18 -15.22 0.13
N ASP A 81 22.22 -16.00 -0.37
CA ASP A 81 21.97 -16.12 -1.82
C ASP A 81 21.38 -14.81 -2.36
N LEU A 82 20.42 -14.23 -1.62
CA LEU A 82 19.78 -12.97 -1.94
C LEU A 82 20.18 -11.85 -0.99
N VAL A 83 20.43 -10.68 -1.54
CA VAL A 83 20.68 -9.45 -0.80
C VAL A 83 19.51 -8.51 -1.01
N VAL A 84 18.89 -8.06 0.08
CA VAL A 84 17.74 -7.16 0.04
C VAL A 84 18.18 -5.76 0.41
N SER A 85 17.90 -4.81 -0.48
CA SER A 85 18.05 -3.37 -0.23
C SER A 85 16.68 -2.75 -0.01
N THR A 86 16.59 -1.84 0.95
CA THR A 86 15.37 -1.10 1.26
C THR A 86 15.60 0.37 1.00
N TYR A 87 14.69 1.00 0.27
CA TYR A 87 14.69 2.43 0.03
C TYR A 87 13.28 3.01 0.25
N VAL A 88 13.20 4.26 0.72
CA VAL A 88 11.95 5.01 0.90
C VAL A 88 12.07 6.34 0.19
N HIS A 89 11.06 6.68 -0.59
CA HIS A 89 10.90 7.96 -1.23
C HIS A 89 9.62 8.62 -0.74
N ILE A 90 9.65 9.93 -0.46
CA ILE A 90 8.47 10.70 -0.03
C ILE A 90 8.34 11.93 -0.93
N ASP A 91 7.18 12.06 -1.56
CA ASP A 91 6.79 13.21 -2.40
C ASP A 91 5.65 13.99 -1.75
N GLU A 92 5.64 15.30 -1.98
CA GLU A 92 4.47 16.12 -1.73
C GLU A 92 3.63 16.21 -3.02
N LYS A 93 2.35 15.92 -2.89
CA LYS A 93 1.37 15.94 -3.99
C LYS A 93 0.28 16.97 -3.69
N GLU A 94 -0.26 17.55 -4.74
CA GLU A 94 -1.43 18.44 -4.66
C GLU A 94 -2.67 17.65 -5.09
N GLY A 95 -3.71 17.75 -4.28
CA GLY A 95 -5.01 17.18 -4.57
C GLY A 95 -6.08 18.26 -4.67
N VAL A 96 -7.13 18.00 -5.41
CA VAL A 96 -8.29 18.88 -5.51
C VAL A 96 -9.52 18.13 -5.05
N SER A 97 -10.17 18.64 -4.00
CA SER A 97 -11.48 18.15 -3.58
C SER A 97 -12.59 19.08 -4.08
N ALA A 98 -13.65 18.50 -4.65
CA ALA A 98 -14.83 19.25 -5.09
C ALA A 98 -15.98 19.02 -4.12
N TYR A 99 -16.47 20.07 -3.50
CA TYR A 99 -17.67 20.06 -2.66
C TYR A 99 -18.84 20.66 -3.44
N SER A 100 -19.88 19.85 -3.68
CA SER A 100 -21.10 20.30 -4.32
C SER A 100 -22.22 20.45 -3.28
N ASN A 101 -22.68 21.69 -3.03
CA ASN A 101 -23.86 21.95 -2.25
C ASN A 101 -25.06 22.16 -3.16
N TYR A 102 -26.06 21.32 -3.04
CA TYR A 102 -27.33 21.46 -3.74
C TYR A 102 -28.32 22.20 -2.87
N TYR A 103 -28.72 23.38 -3.28
CA TYR A 103 -29.83 24.13 -2.68
C TYR A 103 -31.09 23.93 -3.54
N GLY A 104 -31.89 22.91 -3.18
CA GLY A 104 -33.24 22.73 -3.74
C GLY A 104 -34.30 23.41 -2.86
N PRO A 105 -35.49 23.76 -3.40
CA PRO A 105 -36.58 24.31 -2.60
C PRO A 105 -37.06 23.29 -1.59
N SER A 106 -36.91 23.62 -0.33
CA SER A 106 -37.36 23.02 0.92
C SER A 106 -38.01 21.63 0.84
N GLY A 107 -37.28 20.64 1.30
CA GLY A 107 -37.82 19.30 1.58
C GLY A 107 -36.75 18.34 2.03
N TYR A 108 -36.62 18.19 3.34
CA TYR A 108 -35.91 17.11 4.05
C TYR A 108 -34.53 16.68 3.52
N GLY A 109 -33.52 17.05 4.28
CA GLY A 109 -32.14 16.68 4.08
C GLY A 109 -31.93 15.17 3.98
N TYR A 110 -31.26 14.76 2.92
CA TYR A 110 -30.67 13.43 2.81
C TYR A 110 -29.17 13.63 2.59
N TYR A 111 -28.38 13.14 3.53
CA TYR A 111 -26.95 12.97 3.37
C TYR A 111 -26.72 11.95 2.26
N GLY A 112 -26.21 12.38 1.13
CA GLY A 112 -25.96 11.51 -0.02
C GLY A 112 -24.62 11.78 -0.64
N GLY A 113 -23.70 10.92 -0.40
CA GLY A 113 -22.90 10.09 -1.27
C GLY A 113 -22.05 10.76 -2.34
N PHE A 114 -20.75 10.51 -2.25
CA PHE A 114 -19.76 10.69 -3.31
C PHE A 114 -20.20 9.99 -4.59
N GLY A 115 -20.40 10.74 -5.69
CA GLY A 115 -20.73 10.19 -7.00
C GLY A 115 -19.96 10.90 -8.10
N TYR A 116 -19.01 10.22 -8.72
CA TYR A 116 -18.54 10.56 -10.06
C TYR A 116 -19.68 10.28 -11.04
N GLY A 117 -20.23 11.33 -11.65
CA GLY A 117 -21.30 11.17 -12.63
C GLY A 117 -21.26 12.26 -13.69
N TYR A 118 -20.75 11.94 -14.88
CA TYR A 118 -21.12 12.67 -16.10
C TYR A 118 -22.58 12.32 -16.41
N GLY A 119 -23.48 13.24 -16.17
CA GLY A 119 -24.89 13.08 -16.49
C GLY A 119 -25.43 14.30 -17.24
N TYR A 120 -25.66 14.17 -18.54
CA TYR A 120 -26.54 15.07 -19.26
C TYR A 120 -27.99 14.74 -18.87
N GLY A 121 -28.58 15.55 -18.00
CA GLY A 121 -29.97 15.45 -17.58
C GLY A 121 -30.73 16.74 -17.90
N TYR A 122 -31.59 16.73 -18.89
CA TYR A 122 -32.64 17.74 -19.03
C TYR A 122 -33.66 17.57 -17.92
N GLY A 123 -33.63 18.41 -16.90
CA GLY A 123 -34.59 18.45 -15.81
C GLY A 123 -35.02 19.88 -15.52
N TYR A 124 -36.28 20.21 -15.81
CA TYR A 124 -36.96 21.43 -15.37
C TYR A 124 -37.07 21.41 -13.84
N GLY A 125 -36.28 22.26 -13.18
CA GLY A 125 -36.34 22.45 -11.72
C GLY A 125 -35.14 23.26 -11.28
N GLY A 126 -35.29 24.58 -11.10
CA GLY A 126 -34.20 25.49 -10.78
C GLY A 126 -33.59 25.28 -9.41
N GLY A 127 -32.68 24.35 -9.27
CA GLY A 127 -31.76 24.24 -8.14
C GLY A 127 -30.40 24.80 -8.55
N VAL A 128 -29.80 25.67 -7.74
CA VAL A 128 -28.45 26.18 -7.94
C VAL A 128 -27.48 25.23 -7.25
N THR A 129 -26.62 24.59 -8.03
CA THR A 129 -25.51 23.78 -7.52
C THR A 129 -24.26 24.65 -7.51
N THR A 130 -23.72 24.93 -6.34
CA THR A 130 -22.43 25.60 -6.20
C THR A 130 -21.38 24.52 -5.91
N THR A 131 -20.42 24.37 -6.81
CA THR A 131 -19.26 23.49 -6.59
C THR A 131 -18.10 24.35 -6.14
N THR A 132 -17.59 24.08 -4.93
CA THR A 132 -16.39 24.72 -4.39
C THR A 132 -15.24 23.72 -4.52
N TYR A 133 -14.15 24.17 -5.14
CA TYR A 133 -12.91 23.40 -5.23
C TYR A 133 -11.99 23.82 -4.10
N GLN A 134 -11.46 22.84 -3.35
CA GLN A 134 -10.42 23.04 -2.36
C GLN A 134 -9.18 22.29 -2.80
N GLU A 135 -8.06 22.99 -2.92
CA GLU A 135 -6.74 22.40 -3.07
C GLU A 135 -6.23 21.98 -1.70
N TYR A 136 -5.63 20.80 -1.62
CA TYR A 136 -4.97 20.32 -0.42
C TYR A 136 -3.66 19.62 -0.81
N THR A 137 -2.67 19.69 0.08
CA THR A 137 -1.39 19.00 -0.09
C THR A 137 -1.39 17.74 0.76
N TYR A 138 -0.91 16.63 0.21
CA TYR A 138 -0.70 15.39 0.94
C TYR A 138 0.68 14.81 0.63
N LYS A 139 1.19 13.95 1.51
CA LYS A 139 2.46 13.26 1.31
C LYS A 139 2.20 11.86 0.80
N GLU A 140 2.90 11.49 -0.26
CA GLU A 140 2.90 10.15 -0.82
C GLU A 140 4.26 9.50 -0.51
N GLY A 141 4.22 8.30 0.08
CA GLY A 141 5.41 7.53 0.41
C GLY A 141 5.51 6.26 -0.42
N SER A 142 6.69 6.00 -0.95
CA SER A 142 7.00 4.77 -1.68
C SER A 142 8.03 3.95 -0.92
N LEU A 143 7.70 2.69 -0.63
CA LEU A 143 8.64 1.68 -0.13
C LEU A 143 9.12 0.84 -1.30
N ILE A 144 10.43 0.81 -1.51
CA ILE A 144 11.09 0.08 -2.59
C ILE A 144 11.92 -1.04 -1.97
N LEU A 145 11.72 -2.26 -2.44
CA LEU A 145 12.46 -3.45 -2.03
C LEU A 145 13.14 -4.06 -3.26
N ASP A 146 14.48 -4.02 -3.27
CA ASP A 146 15.30 -4.57 -4.34
C ASP A 146 15.99 -5.85 -3.87
N PHE A 147 15.89 -6.90 -4.67
CA PHE A 147 16.52 -8.20 -4.41
C PHE A 147 17.60 -8.46 -5.45
N TYR A 148 18.80 -8.65 -4.97
CA TYR A 148 19.97 -8.95 -5.79
C TYR A 148 20.43 -10.38 -5.59
N ASP A 149 20.75 -11.08 -6.68
CA ASP A 149 21.56 -12.30 -6.62
C ASP A 149 22.96 -11.90 -6.12
N GLN A 150 23.36 -12.43 -4.97
CA GLN A 150 24.65 -12.11 -4.35
C GLN A 150 25.83 -12.55 -5.21
N LYS A 151 25.71 -13.64 -5.93
CA LYS A 151 26.76 -14.22 -6.75
C LYS A 151 26.92 -13.45 -8.06
N GLU A 152 25.83 -13.23 -8.77
CA GLU A 152 25.82 -12.58 -10.08
C GLU A 152 25.83 -11.04 -9.98
N LYS A 153 25.63 -10.46 -8.78
CA LYS A 153 25.52 -9.01 -8.51
C LYS A 153 24.44 -8.33 -9.37
N LYS A 154 23.37 -9.04 -9.63
CA LYS A 154 22.29 -8.62 -10.52
C LYS A 154 21.00 -8.44 -9.77
N LEU A 155 20.24 -7.39 -10.08
CA LEU A 155 18.86 -7.22 -9.61
C LEU A 155 18.01 -8.33 -10.25
N VAL A 156 17.33 -9.11 -9.40
CA VAL A 156 16.51 -10.24 -9.84
C VAL A 156 15.03 -10.01 -9.57
N TRP A 157 14.69 -9.14 -8.62
CA TRP A 157 13.31 -8.76 -8.33
C TRP A 157 13.26 -7.38 -7.68
N GLN A 158 12.23 -6.61 -8.00
CA GLN A 158 11.92 -5.33 -7.37
C GLN A 158 10.43 -5.26 -7.04
N GLY A 159 10.09 -4.73 -5.88
CA GLY A 159 8.73 -4.38 -5.50
C GLY A 159 8.67 -2.94 -5.00
N ILE A 160 7.65 -2.22 -5.45
CA ILE A 160 7.39 -0.82 -5.08
C ILE A 160 5.97 -0.74 -4.57
N GLY A 161 5.78 -0.26 -3.35
CA GLY A 161 4.48 0.03 -2.78
C GLY A 161 4.36 1.51 -2.48
N THR A 162 3.32 2.15 -2.99
CA THR A 162 3.07 3.59 -2.86
C THR A 162 1.72 3.84 -2.20
N ASP A 163 1.69 4.70 -1.19
CA ASP A 163 0.47 5.06 -0.45
C ASP A 163 0.55 6.50 0.09
N GLU A 164 -0.61 7.08 0.38
CA GLU A 164 -0.70 8.35 1.09
C GLU A 164 -0.23 8.18 2.54
N LEU A 165 0.66 9.07 3.00
CA LEU A 165 1.19 9.02 4.35
C LEU A 165 0.33 9.81 5.31
N SER A 166 -0.03 9.18 6.42
CA SER A 166 -0.64 9.87 7.56
C SER A 166 0.38 10.79 8.23
N ASP A 167 -0.05 11.95 8.74
CA ASP A 167 0.77 12.78 9.61
C ASP A 167 1.02 12.15 10.99
N ASP A 168 0.23 11.14 11.36
CA ASP A 168 0.40 10.38 12.61
C ASP A 168 1.40 9.24 12.41
N VAL A 169 2.61 9.42 12.93
CA VAL A 169 3.70 8.43 12.88
C VAL A 169 3.29 7.07 13.46
N LYS A 170 2.43 7.03 14.49
CA LYS A 170 1.96 5.77 15.08
C LYS A 170 1.06 5.01 14.11
N LYS A 171 0.20 5.73 13.36
CA LYS A 171 -0.60 5.10 12.31
C LYS A 171 0.29 4.52 11.23
N ILE A 172 1.29 5.26 10.75
CA ILE A 172 2.27 4.74 9.78
C ILE A 172 2.91 3.45 10.31
N GLN A 173 3.46 3.48 11.53
CA GLN A 173 4.12 2.34 12.14
C GLN A 173 3.22 1.10 12.28
N ASN A 174 1.97 1.29 12.64
CA ASN A 174 0.99 0.20 12.74
C ASN A 174 0.68 -0.45 11.38
N HIS A 175 0.79 0.29 10.27
CA HIS A 175 0.54 -0.20 8.92
C HIS A 175 1.77 -0.83 8.24
N ILE A 176 3.01 -0.55 8.71
CA ILE A 176 4.25 -1.07 8.11
C ILE A 176 4.19 -2.60 7.86
N PRO A 177 3.77 -3.47 8.81
CA PRO A 177 3.75 -4.90 8.54
C PRO A 177 2.81 -5.33 7.43
N SER A 178 1.69 -4.62 7.24
CA SER A 178 0.76 -4.89 6.15
C SER A 178 1.30 -4.36 4.81
N TYR A 179 1.95 -3.21 4.81
CA TYR A 179 2.58 -2.63 3.61
C TYR A 179 3.68 -3.54 3.08
N VAL A 180 4.60 -3.96 3.93
CA VAL A 180 5.67 -4.88 3.52
C VAL A 180 5.12 -6.18 2.94
N ARG A 181 4.07 -6.78 3.57
CA ARG A 181 3.44 -7.98 3.03
C ARG A 181 2.77 -7.75 1.67
N GLN A 182 2.18 -6.57 1.44
CA GLN A 182 1.58 -6.23 0.14
C GLN A 182 2.65 -6.06 -0.93
N VAL A 183 3.75 -5.36 -0.64
CA VAL A 183 4.88 -5.20 -1.58
C VAL A 183 5.45 -6.57 -1.96
N LEU A 184 5.63 -7.46 -0.98
CA LEU A 184 6.19 -8.80 -1.19
C LEU A 184 5.18 -9.85 -1.68
N TYR A 185 3.92 -9.47 -1.93
CA TYR A 185 2.86 -10.43 -2.24
C TYR A 185 3.20 -11.33 -3.44
N ASP A 186 3.74 -10.74 -4.50
CA ASP A 186 4.14 -11.43 -5.74
C ASP A 186 5.57 -11.98 -5.71
N PHE A 187 6.30 -11.79 -4.60
CA PHE A 187 7.64 -12.34 -4.46
C PHE A 187 7.60 -13.89 -4.47
N PRO A 188 8.46 -14.56 -5.25
CA PRO A 188 8.44 -16.01 -5.37
C PRO A 188 8.62 -16.73 -4.03
N LYS A 189 7.76 -17.72 -3.77
CA LYS A 189 7.83 -18.55 -2.55
C LYS A 189 8.63 -19.81 -2.81
N VAL A 190 9.41 -20.22 -1.80
CA VAL A 190 10.14 -21.51 -1.88
C VAL A 190 9.13 -22.64 -1.88
N LYS A 191 9.15 -23.48 -2.92
CA LYS A 191 8.27 -24.66 -2.96
C LYS A 191 8.71 -25.63 -1.86
N SER A 192 7.80 -25.93 -0.92
CA SER A 192 8.00 -27.08 -0.03
C SER A 192 8.01 -28.35 -0.85
N LYS A 193 9.07 -29.17 -0.68
CA LYS A 193 9.12 -30.54 -1.27
C LYS A 193 8.14 -31.44 -0.57
#